data_251521c2076303a5b42406068dbb155a
#
_entry.id   251521c2076303a5b42406068dbb155a
#
_cell.length_a   1.000
_cell.length_b   1.000
_cell.length_c   1.000
_cell.angle_alpha   90.00
_cell.angle_beta   90.00
_cell.angle_gamma   90.00
#
_symmetry.space_group_name_H-M   'P 1'
#
loop_
_entity.id
_entity.type
_entity.pdbx_description
1 polymer ?
#
loop_
_entity_poly.entity_id
_entity_poly.type
_entity_poly.pdbx_seq_one_letter_code
_entity_poly.pdbx_strand_id
1 'polypeptide(L)'
;SAASDVYKRQNLKLSKNRAEALAAYAQKDTEVDASLWHVTGVGEDWEGLRKEVEKHPQLLKIDDVLRIIDECDGDKDLCEQRIRDLVPPEIYQRLLNEMYGPLRRNEYRIEYNVRNFNLEEAKNLLKTRPDLLSVEEIYMVADSYGKGSAEYDEAMLTAARTYPANAAAVVNGAYVKMEQGDVKGAIDLLEGCEVKDDASVLNALGVACARDKQYDKAKEILERALKAGSMEAQKNLEQLAGVVADL
;
A
#
# COMPACT_ATOMS: atom_id res chain seq x y z
N SER A 1 19.10 -12.28 41.51
CA SER A 1 20.49 -12.57 41.98
C SER A 1 21.50 -11.88 41.09
N ALA A 2 22.71 -11.59 41.57
CA ALA A 2 23.75 -10.90 40.80
C ALA A 2 24.09 -11.58 39.47
N ALA A 3 23.96 -12.90 39.36
CA ALA A 3 24.16 -13.65 38.13
C ALA A 3 23.05 -13.37 37.11
N SER A 4 21.82 -13.33 37.55
CA SER A 4 20.64 -13.00 36.73
C SER A 4 20.74 -11.57 36.11
N ASP A 5 21.18 -10.60 36.91
CA ASP A 5 21.38 -9.22 36.43
C ASP A 5 22.47 -9.11 35.36
N VAL A 6 23.50 -9.98 35.44
CA VAL A 6 24.55 -10.05 34.42
C VAL A 6 24.00 -10.58 33.10
N TYR A 7 23.19 -11.65 33.11
CA TYR A 7 22.60 -12.23 31.91
C TYR A 7 21.59 -11.26 31.24
N LYS A 8 20.74 -10.57 32.03
CA LYS A 8 19.83 -9.53 31.52
C LYS A 8 20.58 -8.42 30.80
N ARG A 9 21.66 -7.90 31.41
CA ARG A 9 22.48 -6.87 30.77
C ARG A 9 23.17 -7.38 29.50
N GLN A 10 23.61 -8.65 29.50
CA GLN A 10 24.23 -9.28 28.33
C GLN A 10 23.19 -9.44 27.21
N ASN A 11 21.99 -9.93 27.49
CA ASN A 11 20.90 -10.09 26.50
C ASN A 11 20.46 -8.75 25.91
N LEU A 12 20.29 -7.73 26.77
CA LEU A 12 19.96 -6.38 26.33
C LEU A 12 21.07 -5.79 25.45
N LYS A 13 22.34 -5.92 25.85
CA LYS A 13 23.49 -5.46 25.08
C LYS A 13 23.59 -6.20 23.74
N LEU A 14 23.37 -7.51 23.74
CA LEU A 14 23.43 -8.32 22.51
C LEU A 14 22.32 -7.95 21.54
N SER A 15 21.08 -7.75 22.01
CA SER A 15 19.97 -7.32 21.18
C SER A 15 20.21 -5.93 20.60
N LYS A 16 20.74 -4.99 21.39
CA LYS A 16 21.10 -3.66 20.92
C LYS A 16 22.19 -3.70 19.87
N ASN A 17 23.27 -4.43 20.09
CA ASN A 17 24.37 -4.57 19.12
C ASN A 17 23.90 -5.16 17.79
N ARG A 18 22.95 -6.12 17.81
CA ARG A 18 22.34 -6.69 16.60
C ARG A 18 21.52 -5.66 15.86
N ALA A 19 20.70 -4.89 16.57
CA ALA A 19 19.90 -3.82 15.98
C ALA A 19 20.78 -2.70 15.38
N GLU A 20 21.85 -2.30 16.08
CA GLU A 20 22.84 -1.34 15.59
C GLU A 20 23.56 -1.83 14.32
N ALA A 21 23.92 -3.12 14.28
CA ALA A 21 24.55 -3.72 13.10
C ALA A 21 23.62 -3.72 11.89
N LEU A 22 22.33 -4.03 12.09
CA LEU A 22 21.32 -3.96 11.03
C LEU A 22 21.10 -2.53 10.55
N ALA A 23 20.99 -1.57 11.47
CA ALA A 23 20.86 -0.16 11.15
C ALA A 23 22.06 0.35 10.34
N ALA A 24 23.27 0.02 10.79
CA ALA A 24 24.51 0.40 10.10
C ALA A 24 24.62 -0.22 8.70
N TYR A 25 24.08 -1.43 8.50
CA TYR A 25 23.98 -2.05 7.18
C TYR A 25 22.99 -1.34 6.29
N ALA A 26 21.77 -1.09 6.78
CA ALA A 26 20.72 -0.43 6.03
C ALA A 26 21.06 1.04 5.68
N GLN A 27 21.77 1.74 6.56
CA GLN A 27 22.20 3.13 6.31
C GLN A 27 23.16 3.27 5.12
N LYS A 28 23.88 2.21 4.74
CA LYS A 28 24.84 2.28 3.61
C LYS A 28 24.15 2.47 2.26
N ASP A 29 22.93 1.96 2.15
CA ASP A 29 22.17 1.93 0.89
C ASP A 29 21.01 2.92 0.88
N THR A 30 20.91 3.80 1.90
CA THR A 30 19.84 4.79 2.02
C THR A 30 20.39 6.19 2.22
N GLU A 31 19.70 7.19 1.67
CA GLU A 31 20.00 8.61 1.87
C GLU A 31 19.28 9.20 3.10
N VAL A 32 18.77 8.34 3.99
CA VAL A 32 18.05 8.76 5.20
C VAL A 32 19.04 9.31 6.23
N ASP A 33 18.78 10.52 6.73
CA ASP A 33 19.60 11.19 7.75
C ASP A 33 19.78 10.30 9.00
N ALA A 34 21.00 10.25 9.50
CA ALA A 34 21.37 9.41 10.64
C ALA A 34 20.55 9.75 11.91
N SER A 35 20.11 10.99 12.08
CA SER A 35 19.30 11.43 13.22
C SER A 35 17.89 10.84 13.26
N LEU A 36 17.40 10.34 12.13
CA LEU A 36 16.07 9.72 12.00
C LEU A 36 16.04 8.23 12.34
N TRP A 37 17.21 7.65 12.61
CA TRP A 37 17.32 6.24 12.99
C TRP A 37 17.21 6.06 14.50
N HIS A 38 16.15 5.38 14.94
CA HIS A 38 15.93 5.05 16.34
C HIS A 38 16.21 3.57 16.56
N VAL A 39 17.35 3.27 17.18
CA VAL A 39 17.79 1.89 17.40
C VAL A 39 17.59 1.51 18.86
N THR A 40 16.82 0.46 19.11
CA THR A 40 16.55 -0.05 20.44
C THR A 40 16.83 -1.55 20.52
N GLY A 41 17.26 -2.02 21.69
CA GLY A 41 17.35 -3.44 22.01
C GLY A 41 16.23 -3.80 22.98
N VAL A 42 15.47 -4.84 22.69
CA VAL A 42 14.36 -5.30 23.55
C VAL A 42 14.85 -6.21 24.66
N GLY A 43 15.98 -6.91 24.47
CA GLY A 43 16.47 -7.93 25.41
C GLY A 43 15.60 -9.18 25.32
N GLU A 44 14.83 -9.43 26.37
CA GLU A 44 13.91 -10.57 26.45
C GLU A 44 12.49 -10.14 26.03
N ASP A 45 12.02 -10.68 24.91
CA ASP A 45 10.72 -10.36 24.31
C ASP A 45 9.62 -11.25 24.90
N TRP A 46 9.14 -10.91 26.09
CA TRP A 46 8.08 -11.65 26.78
C TRP A 46 6.70 -11.49 26.11
N GLU A 47 6.44 -10.33 25.52
CA GLU A 47 5.21 -10.12 24.73
C GLU A 47 5.22 -10.98 23.46
N GLY A 48 6.36 -11.05 22.79
CA GLY A 48 6.55 -11.94 21.66
C GLY A 48 6.44 -13.42 22.07
N LEU A 49 6.99 -13.80 23.23
CA LEU A 49 6.83 -15.16 23.76
C LEU A 49 5.38 -15.51 24.00
N ARG A 50 4.60 -14.61 24.59
CA ARG A 50 3.16 -14.80 24.78
C ARG A 50 2.44 -15.09 23.48
N LYS A 51 2.66 -14.23 22.47
CA LYS A 51 2.07 -14.38 21.14
C LYS A 51 2.50 -15.68 20.44
N GLU A 52 3.74 -16.10 20.66
CA GLU A 52 4.23 -17.33 20.07
C GLU A 52 3.64 -18.56 20.75
N VAL A 53 3.48 -18.55 22.07
CA VAL A 53 2.80 -19.62 22.84
C VAL A 53 1.36 -19.78 22.37
N GLU A 54 0.62 -18.69 22.13
CA GLU A 54 -0.77 -18.72 21.65
C GLU A 54 -0.93 -19.41 20.28
N LYS A 55 0.10 -19.37 19.43
CA LYS A 55 0.09 -20.07 18.15
C LYS A 55 0.22 -21.60 18.26
N HIS A 56 0.55 -22.10 19.47
CA HIS A 56 0.80 -23.50 19.73
C HIS A 56 -0.21 -24.12 20.72
N PRO A 57 -1.50 -24.16 20.36
CA PRO A 57 -2.58 -24.62 21.26
C PRO A 57 -2.39 -26.07 21.75
N GLN A 58 -1.52 -26.84 21.08
CA GLN A 58 -1.16 -28.21 21.45
C GLN A 58 -0.06 -28.29 22.52
N LEU A 59 0.45 -27.15 23.02
CA LEU A 59 1.42 -27.15 24.10
C LEU A 59 0.77 -27.65 25.39
N LEU A 60 1.38 -28.64 26.01
CA LEU A 60 0.92 -29.15 27.30
C LEU A 60 0.94 -28.03 28.34
N LYS A 61 -0.15 -27.90 29.12
CA LYS A 61 -0.32 -26.83 30.13
C LYS A 61 -0.17 -25.40 29.60
N ILE A 62 -0.59 -25.17 28.36
CA ILE A 62 -0.52 -23.84 27.74
C ILE A 62 -1.12 -22.75 28.61
N ASP A 63 -2.25 -23.02 29.28
CA ASP A 63 -2.92 -22.05 30.18
C ASP A 63 -2.06 -21.69 31.38
N ASP A 64 -1.31 -22.65 31.93
CA ASP A 64 -0.37 -22.39 33.04
C ASP A 64 0.81 -21.54 32.55
N VAL A 65 1.33 -21.81 31.35
CA VAL A 65 2.42 -21.03 30.74
C VAL A 65 1.96 -19.59 30.49
N LEU A 66 0.81 -19.40 29.85
CA LEU A 66 0.25 -18.08 29.57
C LEU A 66 -0.04 -17.30 30.86
N ARG A 67 -0.60 -17.96 31.87
CA ARG A 67 -0.86 -17.34 33.17
C ARG A 67 0.45 -16.88 33.85
N ILE A 68 1.51 -17.68 33.80
CA ILE A 68 2.81 -17.28 34.37
C ILE A 68 3.38 -16.08 33.61
N ILE A 69 3.24 -16.03 32.28
CA ILE A 69 3.67 -14.90 31.46
C ILE A 69 2.86 -13.65 31.80
N ASP A 70 1.54 -13.76 31.92
CA ASP A 70 0.64 -12.64 32.20
C ASP A 70 0.79 -12.09 33.63
N GLU A 71 1.10 -12.96 34.61
CA GLU A 71 1.38 -12.57 35.99
C GLU A 71 2.83 -12.06 36.20
N CYS A 72 3.63 -12.03 35.11
CA CYS A 72 5.04 -11.67 35.21
C CYS A 72 5.24 -10.15 35.34
N ASP A 73 5.12 -9.65 36.53
CA ASP A 73 5.22 -8.24 36.88
C ASP A 73 6.63 -7.92 37.42
N GLY A 74 7.59 -7.72 36.49
CA GLY A 74 8.92 -7.18 36.79
C GLY A 74 10.06 -8.16 36.98
N ASP A 75 9.92 -9.30 37.65
CA ASP A 75 10.99 -10.30 37.81
C ASP A 75 10.86 -11.44 36.78
N LYS A 76 11.37 -11.17 35.60
CA LYS A 76 11.34 -12.11 34.47
C LYS A 76 12.08 -13.42 34.72
N ASP A 77 13.14 -13.41 35.55
CA ASP A 77 13.88 -14.63 35.88
C ASP A 77 13.07 -15.55 36.79
N LEU A 78 12.32 -14.96 37.72
CA LEU A 78 11.40 -15.74 38.55
C LEU A 78 10.29 -16.36 37.69
N CYS A 79 9.80 -15.64 36.70
CA CYS A 79 8.79 -16.15 35.77
C CYS A 79 9.35 -17.27 34.89
N GLU A 80 10.57 -17.11 34.37
CA GLU A 80 11.24 -18.18 33.63
C GLU A 80 11.46 -19.42 34.51
N GLN A 81 11.86 -19.22 35.78
CA GLN A 81 12.02 -20.31 36.74
C GLN A 81 10.67 -21.02 36.97
N ARG A 82 9.57 -20.29 37.16
CA ARG A 82 8.23 -20.86 37.31
C ARG A 82 7.82 -21.69 36.09
N ILE A 83 8.11 -21.24 34.87
CA ILE A 83 7.85 -22.00 33.65
C ILE A 83 8.74 -23.25 33.59
N ARG A 84 10.00 -23.14 33.99
CA ARG A 84 10.98 -24.27 34.03
C ARG A 84 10.56 -25.35 35.02
N ASP A 85 9.94 -24.95 36.15
CA ASP A 85 9.47 -25.83 37.19
C ASP A 85 8.14 -26.55 36.84
N LEU A 86 7.53 -26.21 35.70
CA LEU A 86 6.35 -26.95 35.23
C LEU A 86 6.68 -28.38 34.86
N VAL A 87 5.81 -29.31 35.29
CA VAL A 87 5.95 -30.75 35.01
C VAL A 87 4.93 -31.15 33.93
N PRO A 88 5.35 -31.92 32.95
CA PRO A 88 6.69 -32.50 32.76
C PRO A 88 7.70 -31.50 32.16
N PRO A 89 9.03 -31.74 32.32
CA PRO A 89 10.09 -30.82 31.85
C PRO A 89 10.09 -30.56 30.34
N GLU A 90 9.48 -31.42 29.56
CA GLU A 90 9.33 -31.29 28.10
C GLU A 90 8.58 -29.99 27.69
N ILE A 91 7.75 -29.43 28.59
CA ILE A 91 7.10 -28.15 28.38
C ILE A 91 8.13 -27.06 28.11
N TYR A 92 9.10 -26.90 29.02
CA TYR A 92 10.14 -25.90 28.88
C TYR A 92 11.09 -26.20 27.71
N GLN A 93 11.40 -27.48 27.46
CA GLN A 93 12.22 -27.88 26.30
C GLN A 93 11.54 -27.50 24.97
N ARG A 94 10.23 -27.65 24.85
CA ARG A 94 9.48 -27.23 23.67
C ARG A 94 9.49 -25.70 23.49
N LEU A 95 9.35 -24.96 24.58
CA LEU A 95 9.49 -23.49 24.54
C LEU A 95 10.85 -23.09 23.98
N LEU A 96 11.93 -23.70 24.49
CA LEU A 96 13.30 -23.41 24.04
C LEU A 96 13.53 -23.72 22.56
N ASN A 97 13.03 -24.85 22.09
CA ASN A 97 13.30 -25.36 20.75
C ASN A 97 12.39 -24.75 19.68
N GLU A 98 11.10 -24.54 19.99
CA GLU A 98 10.09 -24.18 19.01
C GLU A 98 9.73 -22.68 19.08
N MET A 99 9.75 -22.04 20.26
CA MET A 99 9.19 -20.70 20.47
C MET A 99 10.23 -19.62 20.69
N TYR A 100 11.36 -19.91 21.35
CA TYR A 100 12.42 -18.91 21.54
C TYR A 100 13.21 -18.60 20.27
N GLY A 101 13.26 -19.53 19.32
CA GLY A 101 13.94 -19.32 18.03
C GLY A 101 13.40 -18.12 17.26
N PRO A 102 12.11 -18.07 16.97
CA PRO A 102 11.44 -16.96 16.27
C PRO A 102 11.59 -15.60 16.96
N LEU A 103 11.79 -15.57 18.29
CA LEU A 103 11.95 -14.33 19.05
C LEU A 103 13.33 -13.68 18.88
N ARG A 104 14.31 -14.43 18.36
CA ARG A 104 15.67 -13.94 18.08
C ARG A 104 15.75 -13.25 16.73
N ARG A 105 14.87 -12.26 16.50
CA ARG A 105 14.76 -11.51 15.25
C ARG A 105 15.12 -10.03 15.43
N ASN A 106 15.45 -9.38 14.34
CA ASN A 106 15.43 -7.93 14.25
C ASN A 106 14.16 -7.50 13.52
N GLU A 107 13.52 -6.46 14.00
CA GLU A 107 12.41 -5.81 13.34
C GLU A 107 12.81 -4.37 13.01
N TYR A 108 12.38 -3.86 11.88
CA TYR A 108 12.48 -2.45 11.58
C TYR A 108 11.10 -1.92 11.15
N ARG A 109 10.84 -0.69 11.50
CA ARG A 109 9.64 0.04 11.12
C ARG A 109 10.07 1.32 10.43
N ILE A 110 9.46 1.58 9.29
CA ILE A 110 9.61 2.86 8.61
C ILE A 110 8.37 3.67 8.94
N GLU A 111 8.59 4.83 9.58
CA GLU A 111 7.55 5.82 9.81
C GLU A 111 7.87 7.03 8.93
N TYR A 112 6.92 7.46 8.13
CA TYR A 112 7.06 8.63 7.29
C TYR A 112 5.81 9.50 7.41
N ASN A 113 6.05 10.81 7.44
CA ASN A 113 4.98 11.79 7.39
C ASN A 113 4.71 12.14 5.93
N VAL A 114 3.53 11.79 5.45
CA VAL A 114 3.06 12.27 4.16
C VAL A 114 2.64 13.72 4.35
N ARG A 115 3.33 14.65 3.67
CA ARG A 115 2.91 16.04 3.56
C ARG A 115 2.42 16.32 2.15
N ASN A 116 1.43 17.14 2.03
CA ASN A 116 1.03 17.65 0.73
C ASN A 116 2.12 18.55 0.17
N PHE A 117 2.37 18.43 -1.12
CA PHE A 117 3.27 19.34 -1.82
C PHE A 117 2.61 20.71 -2.00
N ASN A 118 3.40 21.77 -1.93
CA ASN A 118 2.91 23.06 -2.39
C ASN A 118 2.84 23.07 -3.93
N LEU A 119 2.11 24.03 -4.50
CA LEU A 119 1.84 24.07 -5.93
C LEU A 119 3.13 24.10 -6.80
N GLU A 120 4.15 24.82 -6.38
CA GLU A 120 5.39 24.91 -7.17
C GLU A 120 6.22 23.61 -7.07
N GLU A 121 6.26 22.98 -5.91
CA GLU A 121 6.86 21.65 -5.76
C GLU A 121 6.11 20.63 -6.62
N ALA A 122 4.76 20.64 -6.57
CA ALA A 122 3.94 19.72 -7.34
C ALA A 122 4.12 19.91 -8.87
N LYS A 123 4.23 21.15 -9.36
CA LYS A 123 4.53 21.43 -10.77
C LYS A 123 5.88 20.88 -11.21
N ASN A 124 6.88 20.93 -10.35
CA ASN A 124 8.18 20.36 -10.65
C ASN A 124 8.16 18.83 -10.64
N LEU A 125 7.51 18.23 -9.62
CA LEU A 125 7.34 16.78 -9.50
C LEU A 125 6.51 16.21 -10.65
N LEU A 126 5.48 16.91 -11.12
CA LEU A 126 4.70 16.48 -12.26
C LEU A 126 5.57 16.20 -13.50
N LYS A 127 6.65 16.96 -13.69
CA LYS A 127 7.57 16.81 -14.81
C LYS A 127 8.67 15.77 -14.58
N THR A 128 9.04 15.53 -13.32
CA THR A 128 10.23 14.73 -12.97
C THR A 128 9.87 13.39 -12.33
N ARG A 129 8.94 13.39 -11.38
CA ARG A 129 8.51 12.24 -10.57
C ARG A 129 7.02 12.31 -10.27
N PRO A 130 6.14 12.20 -11.28
CA PRO A 130 4.69 12.25 -11.09
C PRO A 130 4.15 11.14 -10.17
N ASP A 131 4.88 10.05 -10.05
CA ASP A 131 4.58 8.93 -9.15
C ASP A 131 4.62 9.31 -7.66
N LEU A 132 5.19 10.45 -7.29
CA LEU A 132 5.19 10.99 -5.92
C LEU A 132 3.96 11.86 -5.61
N LEU A 133 3.21 12.26 -6.61
CA LEU A 133 2.00 13.08 -6.46
C LEU A 133 0.76 12.16 -6.40
N SER A 134 -0.20 12.48 -5.55
CA SER A 134 -1.55 11.90 -5.63
C SER A 134 -2.29 12.40 -6.88
N VAL A 135 -3.36 11.71 -7.25
CA VAL A 135 -4.22 12.14 -8.38
C VAL A 135 -4.79 13.55 -8.12
N GLU A 136 -5.17 13.83 -6.88
CA GLU A 136 -5.70 15.12 -6.44
C GLU A 136 -4.65 16.24 -6.57
N GLU A 137 -3.40 15.96 -6.23
CA GLU A 137 -2.30 16.94 -6.41
C GLU A 137 -2.01 17.20 -7.89
N ILE A 138 -2.07 16.18 -8.74
CA ILE A 138 -1.95 16.37 -10.20
C ILE A 138 -3.10 17.23 -10.72
N TYR A 139 -4.33 17.00 -10.26
CA TYR A 139 -5.48 17.81 -10.64
C TYR A 139 -5.37 19.26 -10.15
N MET A 140 -4.88 19.47 -8.94
CA MET A 140 -4.58 20.82 -8.42
C MET A 140 -3.55 21.55 -9.32
N VAL A 141 -2.52 20.84 -9.78
CA VAL A 141 -1.54 21.40 -10.73
C VAL A 141 -2.21 21.70 -12.07
N ALA A 142 -3.01 20.79 -12.61
CA ALA A 142 -3.73 20.99 -13.87
C ALA A 142 -4.64 22.22 -13.79
N ASP A 143 -5.45 22.33 -12.75
CA ASP A 143 -6.38 23.46 -12.56
C ASP A 143 -5.62 24.79 -12.45
N SER A 144 -4.39 24.81 -11.92
CA SER A 144 -3.56 26.02 -11.85
C SER A 144 -3.14 26.57 -13.22
N TYR A 145 -3.10 25.71 -14.23
CA TYR A 145 -2.81 26.11 -15.62
C TYR A 145 -4.05 26.58 -16.37
N GLY A 146 -5.24 26.16 -15.90
CA GLY A 146 -6.52 26.45 -16.52
C GLY A 146 -6.90 25.50 -17.65
N LYS A 147 -8.17 25.12 -17.68
CA LYS A 147 -8.72 24.19 -18.69
C LYS A 147 -8.49 24.71 -20.10
N GLY A 148 -8.07 23.82 -20.99
CA GLY A 148 -7.81 24.15 -22.39
C GLY A 148 -6.36 24.66 -22.65
N SER A 149 -5.51 24.79 -21.64
CA SER A 149 -4.08 25.00 -21.85
C SER A 149 -3.38 23.67 -22.15
N ALA A 150 -2.27 23.75 -22.88
CA ALA A 150 -1.46 22.57 -23.19
C ALA A 150 -0.89 21.92 -21.93
N GLU A 151 -0.59 22.73 -20.91
CA GLU A 151 -0.11 22.26 -19.62
C GLU A 151 -1.20 21.53 -18.80
N TYR A 152 -2.45 21.99 -18.88
CA TYR A 152 -3.61 21.28 -18.30
C TYR A 152 -3.75 19.90 -18.95
N ASP A 153 -3.73 19.86 -20.27
CA ASP A 153 -3.87 18.63 -21.03
C ASP A 153 -2.74 17.62 -20.69
N GLU A 154 -1.49 18.09 -20.66
CA GLU A 154 -0.36 17.25 -20.31
C GLU A 154 -0.45 16.73 -18.86
N ALA A 155 -0.94 17.53 -17.92
CA ALA A 155 -1.17 17.09 -16.55
C ALA A 155 -2.23 15.97 -16.47
N MET A 156 -3.35 16.11 -17.19
CA MET A 156 -4.40 15.08 -17.27
C MET A 156 -3.90 13.79 -17.93
N LEU A 157 -3.11 13.89 -19.00
CA LEU A 157 -2.50 12.73 -19.64
C LEU A 157 -1.46 12.06 -18.73
N THR A 158 -0.73 12.84 -17.94
CA THR A 158 0.23 12.32 -16.96
C THR A 158 -0.50 11.58 -15.83
N ALA A 159 -1.63 12.12 -15.32
CA ALA A 159 -2.45 11.43 -14.33
C ALA A 159 -2.92 10.05 -14.84
N ALA A 160 -3.40 9.99 -16.08
CA ALA A 160 -3.87 8.74 -16.67
C ALA A 160 -2.75 7.70 -16.83
N ARG A 161 -1.54 8.14 -17.20
CA ARG A 161 -0.36 7.26 -17.34
C ARG A 161 0.16 6.77 -15.98
N THR A 162 0.14 7.63 -14.98
CA THR A 162 0.69 7.33 -13.65
C THR A 162 -0.27 6.47 -12.84
N TYR A 163 -1.58 6.62 -13.04
CA TYR A 163 -2.63 5.96 -12.28
C TYR A 163 -3.61 5.16 -13.16
N PRO A 164 -3.15 4.11 -13.84
CA PRO A 164 -4.00 3.31 -14.76
C PRO A 164 -5.11 2.54 -14.04
N ALA A 165 -5.03 2.41 -12.71
CA ALA A 165 -6.06 1.84 -11.84
C ALA A 165 -7.09 2.88 -11.35
N ASN A 166 -6.93 4.16 -11.67
CA ASN A 166 -7.87 5.22 -11.29
C ASN A 166 -8.77 5.57 -12.48
N ALA A 167 -10.05 5.16 -12.40
CA ALA A 167 -11.02 5.36 -13.49
C ALA A 167 -11.18 6.84 -13.89
N ALA A 168 -11.21 7.76 -12.92
CA ALA A 168 -11.35 9.19 -13.21
C ALA A 168 -10.12 9.74 -13.97
N ALA A 169 -8.91 9.33 -13.57
CA ALA A 169 -7.68 9.75 -14.24
C ALA A 169 -7.64 9.25 -15.69
N VAL A 170 -7.97 7.98 -15.91
CA VAL A 170 -8.01 7.36 -17.24
C VAL A 170 -9.07 8.03 -18.13
N VAL A 171 -10.28 8.24 -17.62
CA VAL A 171 -11.37 8.89 -18.36
C VAL A 171 -11.01 10.32 -18.73
N ASN A 172 -10.45 11.11 -17.79
CA ASN A 172 -10.02 12.47 -18.07
C ASN A 172 -8.92 12.53 -19.14
N GLY A 173 -7.91 11.65 -19.06
CA GLY A 173 -6.88 11.54 -20.08
C GLY A 173 -7.43 11.15 -21.47
N ALA A 174 -8.42 10.26 -21.51
CA ALA A 174 -9.08 9.88 -22.75
C ALA A 174 -9.90 11.04 -23.36
N TYR A 175 -10.55 11.82 -22.52
CA TYR A 175 -11.26 13.03 -23.02
C TYR A 175 -10.28 14.04 -23.60
N VAL A 176 -9.14 14.30 -22.97
CA VAL A 176 -8.11 15.18 -23.54
C VAL A 176 -7.67 14.67 -24.92
N LYS A 177 -7.38 13.38 -25.05
CA LYS A 177 -7.01 12.79 -26.36
C LYS A 177 -8.11 12.97 -27.40
N MET A 178 -9.37 12.76 -27.05
CA MET A 178 -10.50 12.95 -27.96
C MET A 178 -10.66 14.42 -28.39
N GLU A 179 -10.46 15.38 -27.50
CA GLU A 179 -10.52 16.82 -27.83
C GLU A 179 -9.33 17.25 -28.72
N GLN A 180 -8.17 16.61 -28.56
CA GLN A 180 -7.03 16.79 -29.45
C GLN A 180 -7.16 16.07 -30.81
N GLY A 181 -8.28 15.35 -31.04
CA GLY A 181 -8.52 14.57 -32.26
C GLY A 181 -7.83 13.19 -32.29
N ASP A 182 -7.11 12.82 -31.24
CA ASP A 182 -6.48 11.50 -31.09
C ASP A 182 -7.48 10.47 -30.54
N VAL A 183 -8.52 10.20 -31.33
CA VAL A 183 -9.62 9.29 -30.93
C VAL A 183 -9.08 7.86 -30.75
N LYS A 184 -8.14 7.42 -31.61
CA LYS A 184 -7.54 6.10 -31.51
C LYS A 184 -6.69 5.95 -30.26
N GLY A 185 -5.88 6.95 -29.94
CA GLY A 185 -5.13 6.97 -28.70
C GLY A 185 -6.00 7.03 -27.45
N ALA A 186 -7.21 7.60 -27.52
CA ALA A 186 -8.18 7.52 -26.42
C ALA A 186 -8.72 6.09 -26.25
N ILE A 187 -9.04 5.40 -27.34
CA ILE A 187 -9.47 3.98 -27.31
C ILE A 187 -8.37 3.12 -26.70
N ASP A 188 -7.13 3.24 -27.18
CA ASP A 188 -5.99 2.48 -26.69
C ASP A 188 -5.75 2.69 -25.18
N LEU A 189 -5.89 3.92 -24.71
CA LEU A 189 -5.77 4.26 -23.28
C LEU A 189 -6.86 3.58 -22.44
N LEU A 190 -8.11 3.61 -22.90
CA LEU A 190 -9.26 3.05 -22.19
C LEU A 190 -9.28 1.51 -22.21
N GLU A 191 -8.84 0.89 -23.30
CA GLU A 191 -8.73 -0.57 -23.42
C GLU A 191 -7.51 -1.13 -22.63
N GLY A 192 -6.45 -0.33 -22.52
CA GLY A 192 -5.20 -0.71 -21.87
C GLY A 192 -5.15 -0.47 -20.35
N CYS A 193 -6.15 0.20 -19.76
CA CYS A 193 -6.14 0.50 -18.33
C CYS A 193 -6.47 -0.73 -17.47
N GLU A 194 -6.15 -0.65 -16.17
CA GLU A 194 -6.40 -1.74 -15.23
C GLU A 194 -7.89 -1.86 -14.83
N VAL A 195 -8.66 -0.80 -14.97
CA VAL A 195 -10.09 -0.69 -14.59
C VAL A 195 -11.03 -0.67 -15.78
N LYS A 196 -10.71 -1.37 -16.84
CA LYS A 196 -11.44 -1.39 -18.11
C LYS A 196 -12.91 -1.81 -18.02
N ASP A 197 -13.34 -2.47 -16.94
CA ASP A 197 -14.72 -2.85 -16.70
C ASP A 197 -15.47 -1.88 -15.77
N ASP A 198 -14.83 -0.77 -15.35
CA ASP A 198 -15.50 0.31 -14.62
C ASP A 198 -16.56 0.98 -15.50
N ALA A 199 -17.70 1.34 -14.89
CA ALA A 199 -18.85 1.91 -15.62
C ALA A 199 -18.50 3.21 -16.36
N SER A 200 -17.68 4.08 -15.77
CA SER A 200 -17.28 5.35 -16.38
C SER A 200 -16.26 5.14 -17.50
N VAL A 201 -15.35 4.19 -17.35
CA VAL A 201 -14.37 3.80 -18.37
C VAL A 201 -15.07 3.18 -19.57
N LEU A 202 -16.01 2.26 -19.35
CA LEU A 202 -16.82 1.66 -20.42
C LEU A 202 -17.63 2.73 -21.15
N ASN A 203 -18.24 3.68 -20.42
CA ASN A 203 -18.98 4.77 -21.05
C ASN A 203 -18.07 5.64 -21.92
N ALA A 204 -16.90 6.04 -21.42
CA ALA A 204 -15.93 6.81 -22.18
C ALA A 204 -15.41 6.06 -23.42
N LEU A 205 -15.17 4.74 -23.31
CA LEU A 205 -14.77 3.89 -24.42
C LEU A 205 -15.86 3.80 -25.49
N GLY A 206 -17.11 3.65 -25.09
CA GLY A 206 -18.24 3.66 -26.02
C GLY A 206 -18.37 4.98 -26.80
N VAL A 207 -18.18 6.13 -26.12
CA VAL A 207 -18.15 7.45 -26.75
C VAL A 207 -16.96 7.57 -27.71
N ALA A 208 -15.76 7.10 -27.33
CA ALA A 208 -14.60 7.13 -28.20
C ALA A 208 -14.80 6.27 -29.46
N CYS A 209 -15.35 5.05 -29.31
CA CYS A 209 -15.71 4.21 -30.45
C CYS A 209 -16.75 4.86 -31.38
N ALA A 210 -17.73 5.55 -30.82
CA ALA A 210 -18.72 6.29 -31.63
C ALA A 210 -18.07 7.44 -32.42
N ARG A 211 -17.16 8.18 -31.82
CA ARG A 211 -16.35 9.23 -32.50
C ARG A 211 -15.46 8.65 -33.61
N ASP A 212 -14.96 7.43 -33.44
CA ASP A 212 -14.18 6.68 -34.46
C ASP A 212 -15.09 5.98 -35.49
N LYS A 213 -16.41 6.22 -35.48
CA LYS A 213 -17.42 5.63 -36.37
C LYS A 213 -17.54 4.09 -36.24
N GLN A 214 -17.08 3.50 -35.15
CA GLN A 214 -17.26 2.09 -34.82
C GLN A 214 -18.63 1.90 -34.10
N TYR A 215 -19.72 2.17 -34.79
CA TYR A 215 -21.06 2.32 -34.19
C TYR A 215 -21.56 1.03 -33.50
N ASP A 216 -21.37 -0.13 -34.13
CA ASP A 216 -21.78 -1.40 -33.52
C ASP A 216 -21.01 -1.70 -32.22
N LYS A 217 -19.71 -1.50 -32.25
CA LYS A 217 -18.84 -1.66 -31.06
C LYS A 217 -19.20 -0.65 -29.97
N ALA A 218 -19.45 0.60 -30.37
CA ALA A 218 -19.87 1.66 -29.43
C ALA A 218 -21.18 1.29 -28.72
N LYS A 219 -22.16 0.76 -29.45
CA LYS A 219 -23.45 0.33 -28.89
C LYS A 219 -23.25 -0.81 -27.86
N GLU A 220 -22.50 -1.85 -28.22
CA GLU A 220 -22.23 -2.98 -27.31
C GLU A 220 -21.56 -2.51 -26.01
N ILE A 221 -20.55 -1.63 -26.11
CA ILE A 221 -19.80 -1.13 -24.96
C ILE A 221 -20.69 -0.23 -24.09
N LEU A 222 -21.49 0.65 -24.69
CA LEU A 222 -22.43 1.52 -23.94
C LEU A 222 -23.51 0.69 -23.23
N GLU A 223 -23.99 -0.40 -23.82
CA GLU A 223 -24.91 -1.33 -23.15
C GLU A 223 -24.25 -2.02 -21.95
N ARG A 224 -22.97 -2.37 -22.05
CA ARG A 224 -22.18 -2.89 -20.93
C ARG A 224 -22.01 -1.83 -19.85
N ALA A 225 -21.68 -0.58 -20.24
CA ALA A 225 -21.55 0.54 -19.30
C ALA A 225 -22.85 0.80 -18.52
N LEU A 226 -24.01 0.74 -19.21
CA LEU A 226 -25.31 0.88 -18.58
C LEU A 226 -25.59 -0.25 -17.56
N LYS A 227 -25.26 -1.50 -17.91
CA LYS A 227 -25.37 -2.66 -17.00
C LYS A 227 -24.43 -2.55 -15.82
N ALA A 228 -23.26 -1.93 -15.98
CA ALA A 228 -22.30 -1.64 -14.94
C ALA A 228 -22.70 -0.45 -14.05
N GLY A 229 -23.77 0.27 -14.39
CA GLY A 229 -24.34 1.35 -13.57
C GLY A 229 -24.05 2.77 -14.07
N SER A 230 -23.51 2.97 -15.29
CA SER A 230 -23.35 4.31 -15.85
C SER A 230 -24.68 4.85 -16.32
N MET A 231 -25.18 5.88 -15.65
CA MET A 231 -26.41 6.58 -16.07
C MET A 231 -26.22 7.42 -17.37
N GLU A 232 -24.99 7.89 -17.58
CA GLU A 232 -24.62 8.65 -18.80
C GLU A 232 -24.67 7.77 -20.04
N ALA A 233 -24.44 6.47 -19.91
CA ALA A 233 -24.46 5.52 -21.01
C ALA A 233 -25.85 5.43 -21.66
N GLN A 234 -26.93 5.58 -20.90
CA GLN A 234 -28.29 5.62 -21.43
C GLN A 234 -28.45 6.77 -22.45
N LYS A 235 -28.03 7.98 -22.05
CA LYS A 235 -28.11 9.17 -22.92
C LYS A 235 -27.23 9.02 -24.17
N ASN A 236 -26.02 8.43 -23.98
CA ASN A 236 -25.11 8.22 -25.10
C ASN A 236 -25.63 7.17 -26.08
N LEU A 237 -26.36 6.14 -25.61
CA LEU A 237 -27.06 5.19 -26.49
C LEU A 237 -28.17 5.83 -27.30
N GLU A 238 -28.96 6.72 -26.70
CA GLU A 238 -30.00 7.46 -27.39
C GLU A 238 -29.42 8.39 -28.47
N GLN A 239 -28.34 9.09 -28.17
CA GLN A 239 -27.60 9.92 -29.13
C GLN A 239 -27.01 9.09 -30.28
N LEU A 240 -26.40 7.95 -29.97
CA LEU A 240 -25.82 7.03 -30.95
C LEU A 240 -26.91 6.52 -31.91
N ALA A 241 -28.08 6.14 -31.38
CA ALA A 241 -29.21 5.69 -32.21
C ALA A 241 -29.68 6.77 -33.20
N GLY A 242 -29.70 8.05 -32.76
CA GLY A 242 -30.00 9.16 -33.66
C GLY A 242 -28.98 9.31 -34.79
N VAL A 243 -27.68 9.27 -34.46
CA VAL A 243 -26.62 9.37 -35.47
C VAL A 243 -26.66 8.23 -36.48
N VAL A 244 -26.97 7.01 -36.05
CA VAL A 244 -27.06 5.83 -36.94
C VAL A 244 -28.31 5.89 -37.83
N ALA A 245 -29.42 6.49 -37.35
CA ALA A 245 -30.65 6.65 -38.14
C ALA A 245 -30.53 7.68 -39.27
N ASP A 246 -29.57 8.62 -39.12
CA ASP A 246 -29.33 9.70 -40.10
C ASP A 246 -28.26 9.32 -41.16
N LEU A 247 -27.69 8.09 -41.11
CA LEU A 247 -26.71 7.54 -42.05
C LEU A 247 -27.37 6.72 -43.17
#